data_03f3e29e02a2351c1f713279437a0b98
#
_entry.id   03f3e29e02a2351c1f713279437a0b98
#
_cell.length_a   1.000
_cell.length_b   1.000
_cell.length_c   1.000
_cell.angle_alpha   90.00
_cell.angle_beta   90.00
_cell.angle_gamma   90.00
#
_symmetry.space_group_name_H-M   'P 1'
#
loop_
_entity.id
_entity.type
_entity.pdbx_description
1 polymer ?
#
loop_
_entity_poly.entity_id
_entity_poly.type
_entity_poly.pdbx_seq_one_letter_code
_entity_poly.pdbx_strand_id
1 'polypeptide(L)'
;MSLGIMPIAVADAKGYRDWVAAPELPAGCLDLGSRGEPNLEVLMELKPDLIIGAYGFGLDPAPFMRIAALHMVPFYDGTEAPYRQAEIESLKLGQKLGREAEALRLIEQTATTIAEARRRLALQAKHPLAVVSMFDDRHVRVYGKGSLLQDVLDLLDITNAWTGPTDSWGFAMMGIEELVAIGEARVVSLDPIPPHVKIRIEQSSLWANLPCVKAGNVVTIPPVWPFGGLASAARFASFLGQV
;
A
#
# COMPACT_ATOMS: atom_id res chain seq x y z
N MET A 1 -11.37 8.43 -5.86
CA MET A 1 -10.95 9.81 -5.56
C MET A 1 -9.94 10.33 -6.58
N SER A 2 -8.87 9.64 -6.87
CA SER A 2 -7.87 10.08 -7.87
C SER A 2 -8.43 10.28 -9.29
N LEU A 3 -9.60 9.74 -9.60
CA LEU A 3 -10.34 9.97 -10.84
C LEU A 3 -11.38 11.11 -10.74
N GLY A 4 -11.32 11.94 -9.70
CA GLY A 4 -12.23 13.07 -9.52
C GLY A 4 -13.65 12.72 -9.04
N ILE A 5 -13.89 11.47 -8.62
CA ILE A 5 -15.17 11.04 -8.05
C ILE A 5 -14.98 10.73 -6.57
N MET A 6 -15.82 11.32 -5.74
CA MET A 6 -15.76 11.13 -4.30
C MET A 6 -16.68 9.99 -3.88
N PRO A 7 -16.22 9.06 -3.03
CA PRO A 7 -17.06 7.99 -2.50
C PRO A 7 -18.09 8.57 -1.53
N ILE A 8 -19.31 8.05 -1.60
CA ILE A 8 -20.38 8.37 -0.62
C ILE A 8 -20.23 7.56 0.66
N ALA A 9 -19.60 6.39 0.57
CA ALA A 9 -19.30 5.52 1.70
C ALA A 9 -18.06 4.68 1.44
N VAL A 10 -17.40 4.26 2.50
CA VAL A 10 -16.28 3.30 2.47
C VAL A 10 -16.42 2.31 3.63
N ALA A 11 -15.94 1.11 3.45
CA ALA A 11 -15.74 0.19 4.56
C ALA A 11 -14.43 0.54 5.30
N ASP A 12 -14.47 0.52 6.64
CA ASP A 12 -13.33 0.80 7.51
C ASP A 12 -12.71 2.19 7.26
N ALA A 13 -13.53 3.23 7.41
CA ALA A 13 -13.07 4.62 7.26
C ALA A 13 -11.93 4.97 8.24
N LYS A 14 -11.92 4.36 9.45
CA LYS A 14 -10.82 4.54 10.39
C LYS A 14 -9.53 3.94 9.83
N GLY A 15 -9.55 2.69 9.39
CA GLY A 15 -8.38 2.05 8.78
C GLY A 15 -7.91 2.76 7.51
N TYR A 16 -8.83 3.33 6.72
CA TYR A 16 -8.45 4.18 5.60
C TYR A 16 -7.61 5.38 6.05
N ARG A 17 -8.05 6.11 7.09
CA ARG A 17 -7.31 7.28 7.61
C ARG A 17 -5.96 6.89 8.19
N ASP A 18 -5.90 5.75 8.88
CA ASP A 18 -4.68 5.29 9.54
C ASP A 18 -3.64 4.75 8.54
N TRP A 19 -4.06 3.92 7.57
CA TRP A 19 -3.15 3.15 6.71
C TRP A 19 -2.98 3.71 5.30
N VAL A 20 -4.05 4.28 4.71
CA VAL A 20 -4.02 4.86 3.36
C VAL A 20 -3.65 6.34 3.45
N ALA A 21 -4.30 7.07 4.33
CA ALA A 21 -4.11 8.48 4.67
C ALA A 21 -4.36 9.46 3.52
N ALA A 22 -4.03 9.14 2.28
CA ALA A 22 -4.21 10.02 1.12
C ALA A 22 -4.66 9.23 -0.13
N PRO A 23 -5.54 9.83 -0.98
CA PRO A 23 -6.24 11.11 -0.75
C PRO A 23 -7.20 11.04 0.44
N GLU A 24 -7.45 12.19 1.09
CA GLU A 24 -8.36 12.24 2.25
C GLU A 24 -9.80 11.89 1.85
N LEU A 25 -10.50 11.20 2.76
CA LEU A 25 -11.93 10.93 2.58
C LEU A 25 -12.73 12.24 2.65
N PRO A 26 -13.75 12.40 1.78
CA PRO A 26 -14.61 13.59 1.85
C PRO A 26 -15.36 13.66 3.19
N ALA A 27 -15.66 14.90 3.64
CA ALA A 27 -16.36 15.20 4.89
C ALA A 27 -17.73 14.59 4.85
N GLY A 28 -18.36 13.84 4.67
CA GLY A 28 -19.68 13.23 4.57
C GLY A 28 -19.63 11.78 4.09
N CYS A 29 -18.44 11.25 3.86
CA CYS A 29 -18.27 9.87 3.49
C CYS A 29 -18.63 8.97 4.68
N LEU A 30 -19.64 8.12 4.52
CA LEU A 30 -20.12 7.24 5.58
C LEU A 30 -19.19 6.05 5.78
N ASP A 31 -19.10 5.59 7.02
CA ASP A 31 -18.38 4.36 7.37
C ASP A 31 -19.36 3.18 7.37
N LEU A 32 -19.07 2.19 6.54
CA LEU A 32 -19.85 0.95 6.45
C LEU A 32 -19.38 -0.11 7.46
N GLY A 33 -18.44 0.21 8.35
CA GLY A 33 -17.90 -0.73 9.32
C GLY A 33 -16.78 -1.61 8.73
N SER A 34 -16.66 -2.85 9.18
CA SER A 34 -15.57 -3.75 8.82
C SER A 34 -15.43 -3.98 7.31
N ARG A 35 -14.20 -4.03 6.81
CA ARG A 35 -13.90 -4.39 5.40
C ARG A 35 -14.35 -5.81 5.04
N GLY A 36 -14.30 -6.75 5.99
CA GLY A 36 -14.72 -8.12 5.77
C GLY A 36 -16.23 -8.30 5.85
N GLU A 37 -16.94 -7.38 6.50
CA GLU A 37 -18.40 -7.46 6.74
C GLU A 37 -18.99 -6.05 6.77
N PRO A 38 -19.10 -5.37 5.62
CA PRO A 38 -19.68 -4.03 5.54
C PRO A 38 -21.20 -4.07 5.83
N ASN A 39 -21.73 -2.99 6.38
CA ASN A 39 -23.16 -2.85 6.66
C ASN A 39 -23.97 -2.71 5.36
N LEU A 40 -24.61 -3.81 4.96
CA LEU A 40 -25.41 -3.88 3.73
C LEU A 40 -26.72 -3.11 3.82
N GLU A 41 -27.29 -2.92 5.01
CA GLU A 41 -28.53 -2.16 5.19
C GLU A 41 -28.27 -0.68 4.88
N VAL A 42 -27.21 -0.11 5.46
CA VAL A 42 -26.79 1.25 5.15
C VAL A 42 -26.44 1.39 3.66
N LEU A 43 -25.76 0.40 3.09
CA LEU A 43 -25.41 0.42 1.68
C LEU A 43 -26.65 0.41 0.76
N MET A 44 -27.69 -0.35 1.11
CA MET A 44 -28.98 -0.36 0.38
C MET A 44 -29.71 0.98 0.48
N GLU A 45 -29.70 1.63 1.66
CA GLU A 45 -30.32 2.94 1.85
C GLU A 45 -29.65 4.04 1.04
N LEU A 46 -28.32 3.94 0.86
CA LEU A 46 -27.52 4.89 0.08
C LEU A 46 -27.77 4.83 -1.42
N LYS A 47 -28.29 3.70 -1.92
CA LYS A 47 -28.58 3.47 -3.35
C LYS A 47 -27.41 3.89 -4.26
N PRO A 48 -26.21 3.33 -4.07
CA PRO A 48 -25.04 3.71 -4.89
C PRO A 48 -25.24 3.28 -6.35
N ASP A 49 -24.69 4.04 -7.28
CA ASP A 49 -24.66 3.66 -8.70
C ASP A 49 -23.62 2.57 -8.99
N LEU A 50 -22.54 2.53 -8.20
CA LEU A 50 -21.43 1.60 -8.36
C LEU A 50 -20.84 1.23 -7.01
N ILE A 51 -20.58 -0.05 -6.82
CA ILE A 51 -19.79 -0.59 -5.71
C ILE A 51 -18.44 -1.02 -6.27
N ILE A 52 -17.35 -0.62 -5.60
CA ILE A 52 -15.99 -1.04 -5.94
C ILE A 52 -15.49 -1.94 -4.82
N GLY A 53 -15.15 -3.17 -5.16
CA GLY A 53 -14.55 -4.14 -4.25
C GLY A 53 -13.15 -4.54 -4.70
N ALA A 54 -12.40 -5.21 -3.85
CA ALA A 54 -11.11 -5.80 -4.19
C ALA A 54 -11.12 -7.30 -3.91
N TYR A 55 -10.48 -8.07 -4.78
CA TYR A 55 -10.25 -9.49 -4.56
C TYR A 55 -9.32 -9.72 -3.36
N GLY A 56 -9.46 -10.89 -2.73
CA GLY A 56 -8.55 -11.34 -1.68
C GLY A 56 -8.98 -10.98 -0.26
N PHE A 57 -10.05 -10.20 -0.06
CA PHE A 57 -10.58 -9.87 1.27
C PHE A 57 -11.71 -10.80 1.73
N GLY A 58 -11.97 -11.90 1.02
CA GLY A 58 -12.96 -12.91 1.41
C GLY A 58 -14.42 -12.48 1.27
N LEU A 59 -14.70 -11.36 0.61
CA LEU A 59 -16.06 -10.89 0.39
C LEU A 59 -16.79 -11.76 -0.64
N ASP A 60 -17.98 -12.25 -0.27
CA ASP A 60 -18.92 -12.79 -1.25
C ASP A 60 -19.51 -11.64 -2.09
N PRO A 61 -19.34 -11.62 -3.42
CA PRO A 61 -19.87 -10.56 -4.27
C PRO A 61 -21.40 -10.58 -4.40
N ALA A 62 -22.07 -11.71 -4.16
CA ALA A 62 -23.47 -11.89 -4.46
C ALA A 62 -24.42 -10.92 -3.73
N PRO A 63 -24.26 -10.60 -2.43
CA PRO A 63 -25.08 -9.61 -1.75
C PRO A 63 -24.94 -8.21 -2.36
N PHE A 64 -23.73 -7.81 -2.74
CA PHE A 64 -23.44 -6.48 -3.31
C PHE A 64 -24.05 -6.32 -4.70
N MET A 65 -24.00 -7.36 -5.53
CA MET A 65 -24.60 -7.37 -6.87
C MET A 65 -26.11 -7.20 -6.86
N ARG A 66 -26.79 -7.47 -5.75
CA ARG A 66 -28.22 -7.22 -5.57
C ARG A 66 -28.55 -5.76 -5.27
N ILE A 67 -27.55 -5.00 -4.81
CA ILE A 67 -27.72 -3.60 -4.42
C ILE A 67 -27.40 -2.66 -5.59
N ALA A 68 -26.26 -2.86 -6.25
CA ALA A 68 -25.82 -2.03 -7.35
C ALA A 68 -24.85 -2.77 -8.29
N ALA A 69 -24.47 -2.12 -9.38
CA ALA A 69 -23.39 -2.60 -10.23
C ALA A 69 -22.11 -2.77 -9.40
N LEU A 70 -21.45 -3.91 -9.53
CA LEU A 70 -20.21 -4.22 -8.81
C LEU A 70 -19.02 -4.23 -9.75
N HIS A 71 -17.93 -3.58 -9.35
CA HIS A 71 -16.62 -3.67 -10.00
C HIS A 71 -15.60 -4.22 -9.02
N MET A 72 -15.10 -5.43 -9.30
CA MET A 72 -14.08 -6.08 -8.49
C MET A 72 -12.70 -5.83 -9.10
N VAL A 73 -11.79 -5.27 -8.32
CA VAL A 73 -10.42 -4.94 -8.75
C VAL A 73 -9.48 -6.09 -8.40
N PRO A 74 -8.87 -6.77 -9.40
CA PRO A 74 -8.02 -7.95 -9.19
C PRO A 74 -6.55 -7.53 -9.02
N PHE A 75 -6.15 -6.86 -7.95
CA PHE A 75 -4.78 -6.37 -7.78
C PHE A 75 -3.72 -7.47 -7.64
N TYR A 76 -4.05 -8.58 -7.01
CA TYR A 76 -3.10 -9.64 -6.63
C TYR A 76 -3.58 -11.01 -7.14
N ASP A 77 -4.04 -11.08 -8.38
CA ASP A 77 -4.49 -12.32 -9.01
C ASP A 77 -3.35 -13.10 -9.70
N GLY A 78 -2.13 -12.55 -9.69
CA GLY A 78 -0.95 -13.17 -10.26
C GLY A 78 -0.84 -13.08 -11.78
N THR A 79 -1.74 -12.37 -12.46
CA THR A 79 -1.71 -12.21 -13.93
C THR A 79 -0.71 -11.17 -14.39
N GLU A 80 -0.54 -10.09 -13.61
CA GLU A 80 0.35 -8.98 -13.90
C GLU A 80 1.08 -8.54 -12.62
N ALA A 81 2.19 -7.81 -12.79
CA ALA A 81 2.83 -7.11 -11.68
C ALA A 81 1.88 -6.05 -11.10
N PRO A 82 1.81 -5.89 -9.76
CA PRO A 82 0.84 -5.00 -9.11
C PRO A 82 0.81 -3.57 -9.63
N TYR A 83 1.96 -2.99 -9.98
CA TYR A 83 2.00 -1.65 -10.58
C TYR A 83 1.33 -1.62 -11.95
N ARG A 84 1.63 -2.61 -12.81
CA ARG A 84 1.01 -2.72 -14.13
C ARG A 84 -0.48 -2.99 -14.03
N GLN A 85 -0.89 -3.84 -13.09
CA GLN A 85 -2.30 -4.09 -12.81
C GLN A 85 -3.02 -2.82 -12.35
N ALA A 86 -2.36 -1.99 -11.55
CA ALA A 86 -2.92 -0.70 -11.13
C ALA A 86 -3.15 0.27 -12.30
N GLU A 87 -2.28 0.28 -13.31
CA GLU A 87 -2.49 1.06 -14.54
C GLU A 87 -3.72 0.55 -15.31
N ILE A 88 -3.78 -0.77 -15.55
CA ILE A 88 -4.87 -1.42 -16.29
C ILE A 88 -6.23 -1.15 -15.60
N GLU A 89 -6.30 -1.35 -14.29
CA GLU A 89 -7.53 -1.18 -13.53
C GLU A 89 -7.94 0.30 -13.40
N SER A 90 -6.97 1.21 -13.35
CA SER A 90 -7.27 2.66 -13.39
C SER A 90 -7.94 3.06 -14.71
N LEU A 91 -7.48 2.52 -15.85
CA LEU A 91 -8.11 2.76 -17.14
C LEU A 91 -9.51 2.14 -17.24
N LYS A 92 -9.68 0.86 -16.83
CA LYS A 92 -10.98 0.20 -16.83
C LYS A 92 -12.00 0.93 -15.96
N LEU A 93 -11.56 1.38 -14.77
CA LEU A 93 -12.41 2.15 -13.87
C LEU A 93 -12.71 3.54 -14.44
N GLY A 94 -11.73 4.19 -15.07
CA GLY A 94 -11.91 5.44 -15.79
C GLY A 94 -12.98 5.32 -16.87
N GLN A 95 -12.92 4.30 -17.71
CA GLN A 95 -13.94 4.03 -18.74
C GLN A 95 -15.32 3.81 -18.13
N LYS A 96 -15.41 2.98 -17.10
CA LYS A 96 -16.68 2.70 -16.42
C LYS A 96 -17.33 3.93 -15.80
N LEU A 97 -16.52 4.89 -15.36
CA LEU A 97 -16.95 6.12 -14.70
C LEU A 97 -17.04 7.33 -15.64
N GLY A 98 -16.72 7.18 -16.94
CA GLY A 98 -16.60 8.31 -17.87
C GLY A 98 -15.49 9.29 -17.46
N ARG A 99 -14.37 8.77 -16.99
CA ARG A 99 -13.20 9.50 -16.46
C ARG A 99 -11.88 9.01 -17.06
N GLU A 100 -11.89 8.68 -18.34
CA GLU A 100 -10.70 8.17 -19.04
C GLU A 100 -9.54 9.19 -19.03
N ALA A 101 -9.86 10.46 -19.25
CA ALA A 101 -8.85 11.51 -19.23
C ALA A 101 -8.18 11.66 -17.85
N GLU A 102 -8.95 11.50 -16.78
CA GLU A 102 -8.43 11.51 -15.41
C GLU A 102 -7.57 10.27 -15.12
N ALA A 103 -7.97 9.11 -15.63
CA ALA A 103 -7.19 7.88 -15.50
C ALA A 103 -5.84 7.98 -16.21
N LEU A 104 -5.81 8.50 -17.44
CA LEU A 104 -4.57 8.73 -18.17
C LEU A 104 -3.67 9.74 -17.44
N ARG A 105 -4.23 10.84 -16.95
CA ARG A 105 -3.48 11.81 -16.14
C ARG A 105 -2.89 11.19 -14.85
N LEU A 106 -3.66 10.35 -14.17
CA LEU A 106 -3.17 9.66 -12.97
C LEU A 106 -1.95 8.77 -13.28
N ILE A 107 -2.01 8.02 -14.38
CA ILE A 107 -0.90 7.16 -14.84
C ILE A 107 0.33 8.02 -15.14
N GLU A 108 0.17 9.09 -15.94
CA GLU A 108 1.25 9.99 -16.34
C GLU A 108 1.88 10.70 -15.12
N GLN A 109 1.06 11.22 -14.21
CA GLN A 109 1.53 11.88 -12.99
C GLN A 109 2.28 10.90 -12.09
N THR A 110 1.81 9.66 -11.97
CA THR A 110 2.50 8.63 -11.19
C THR A 110 3.86 8.32 -11.80
N ALA A 111 3.93 8.09 -13.12
CA ALA A 111 5.19 7.84 -13.82
C ALA A 111 6.16 9.02 -13.69
N THR A 112 5.67 10.24 -13.79
CA THR A 112 6.47 11.47 -13.60
C THR A 112 7.03 11.55 -12.19
N THR A 113 6.22 11.30 -11.17
CA THR A 113 6.64 11.31 -9.76
C THR A 113 7.74 10.28 -9.50
N ILE A 114 7.59 9.06 -10.04
CA ILE A 114 8.60 8.00 -9.93
C ILE A 114 9.89 8.41 -10.65
N ALA A 115 9.80 8.97 -11.85
CA ALA A 115 10.97 9.42 -12.61
C ALA A 115 11.71 10.56 -11.90
N GLU A 116 11.01 11.47 -11.24
CA GLU A 116 11.61 12.53 -10.42
C GLU A 116 12.31 11.98 -9.17
N ALA A 117 11.65 11.06 -8.45
CA ALA A 117 12.26 10.38 -7.31
C ALA A 117 13.52 9.61 -7.73
N ARG A 118 13.48 8.86 -8.84
CA ARG A 118 14.64 8.16 -9.39
C ARG A 118 15.80 9.08 -9.69
N ARG A 119 15.54 10.26 -10.28
CA ARG A 119 16.59 11.25 -10.57
C ARG A 119 17.24 11.81 -9.31
N ARG A 120 16.47 12.05 -8.24
CA ARG A 120 17.00 12.50 -6.94
C ARG A 120 17.87 11.43 -6.31
N LEU A 121 17.39 10.20 -6.29
CA LEU A 121 18.10 9.04 -5.72
C LEU A 121 19.38 8.68 -6.51
N ALA A 122 19.43 8.94 -7.81
CA ALA A 122 20.62 8.71 -8.61
C ALA A 122 21.84 9.55 -8.19
N LEU A 123 21.61 10.62 -7.42
CA LEU A 123 22.67 11.48 -6.87
C LEU A 123 23.19 10.99 -5.50
N GLN A 124 22.58 9.96 -4.93
CA GLN A 124 22.92 9.39 -3.64
C GLN A 124 23.65 8.06 -3.80
N ALA A 125 24.36 7.62 -2.75
CA ALA A 125 24.92 6.28 -2.73
C ALA A 125 23.79 5.24 -2.73
N LYS A 126 23.83 4.30 -3.67
CA LYS A 126 22.83 3.23 -3.79
C LYS A 126 23.13 2.15 -2.74
N HIS A 127 22.36 2.14 -1.68
CA HIS A 127 22.36 1.07 -0.70
C HIS A 127 21.13 0.17 -0.89
N PRO A 128 21.27 -1.15 -0.74
CA PRO A 128 20.10 -2.03 -0.72
C PRO A 128 19.12 -1.58 0.39
N LEU A 129 17.81 -1.69 0.11
CA LEU A 129 16.78 -1.19 0.99
C LEU A 129 15.75 -2.30 1.21
N ALA A 130 15.36 -2.54 2.47
CA ALA A 130 14.22 -3.38 2.80
C ALA A 130 13.04 -2.52 3.24
N VAL A 131 11.85 -2.83 2.74
CA VAL A 131 10.60 -2.18 3.17
C VAL A 131 9.87 -3.09 4.14
N VAL A 132 9.50 -2.56 5.30
CA VAL A 132 8.85 -3.33 6.34
C VAL A 132 7.62 -2.60 6.90
N SER A 133 6.68 -3.37 7.48
CA SER A 133 5.67 -2.84 8.38
C SER A 133 5.60 -3.68 9.64
N MET A 134 5.56 -3.04 10.80
CA MET A 134 5.46 -3.72 12.07
C MET A 134 4.04 -4.29 12.22
N PHE A 135 3.94 -5.60 12.43
CA PHE A 135 2.67 -6.26 12.67
C PHE A 135 2.33 -6.23 14.18
N ASP A 136 3.33 -6.56 14.99
CA ASP A 136 3.32 -6.43 16.46
C ASP A 136 4.75 -6.18 16.96
N ASP A 137 5.00 -6.37 18.27
CA ASP A 137 6.32 -6.18 18.89
C ASP A 137 7.31 -7.33 18.61
N ARG A 138 6.91 -8.37 17.89
CA ARG A 138 7.71 -9.55 17.56
C ARG A 138 7.74 -9.89 16.09
N HIS A 139 6.71 -9.49 15.33
CA HIS A 139 6.55 -9.85 13.93
C HIS A 139 6.55 -8.64 13.03
N VAL A 140 7.13 -8.83 11.86
CA VAL A 140 7.26 -7.83 10.82
C VAL A 140 6.86 -8.42 9.48
N ARG A 141 6.19 -7.61 8.67
CA ARG A 141 6.04 -7.90 7.24
C ARG A 141 7.21 -7.29 6.50
N VAL A 142 7.89 -8.10 5.68
CA VAL A 142 8.93 -7.62 4.76
C VAL A 142 8.41 -7.75 3.34
N TYR A 143 8.40 -6.66 2.61
CA TYR A 143 7.87 -6.61 1.24
C TYR A 143 8.96 -6.96 0.23
N GLY A 144 8.62 -7.85 -0.70
CA GLY A 144 9.53 -8.36 -1.72
C GLY A 144 8.83 -8.62 -3.04
N LYS A 145 9.30 -9.60 -3.77
CA LYS A 145 8.80 -9.96 -5.11
C LYS A 145 7.29 -10.14 -5.11
N GLY A 146 6.62 -9.54 -6.10
CA GLY A 146 5.16 -9.58 -6.24
C GLY A 146 4.40 -8.53 -5.42
N SER A 147 5.09 -7.62 -4.72
CA SER A 147 4.45 -6.47 -4.07
C SER A 147 4.52 -5.22 -4.94
N LEU A 148 3.53 -4.33 -4.79
CA LEU A 148 3.56 -2.99 -5.39
C LEU A 148 4.83 -2.21 -4.98
N LEU A 149 5.29 -2.40 -3.75
CA LEU A 149 6.47 -1.71 -3.24
C LEU A 149 7.74 -2.20 -3.93
N GLN A 150 7.84 -3.50 -4.24
CA GLN A 150 8.93 -4.03 -5.06
C GLN A 150 8.94 -3.43 -6.47
N ASP A 151 7.77 -3.39 -7.12
CA ASP A 151 7.68 -2.80 -8.46
C ASP A 151 8.17 -1.34 -8.46
N VAL A 152 7.83 -0.58 -7.41
CA VAL A 152 8.32 0.80 -7.27
C VAL A 152 9.83 0.85 -7.02
N LEU A 153 10.39 -0.05 -6.19
CA LEU A 153 11.85 -0.14 -5.99
C LEU A 153 12.57 -0.41 -7.33
N ASP A 154 12.04 -1.33 -8.14
CA ASP A 154 12.59 -1.67 -9.46
C ASP A 154 12.56 -0.45 -10.40
N LEU A 155 11.44 0.28 -10.43
CA LEU A 155 11.29 1.52 -11.20
C LEU A 155 12.25 2.64 -10.75
N LEU A 156 12.59 2.67 -9.46
CA LEU A 156 13.55 3.60 -8.88
C LEU A 156 15.02 3.15 -9.02
N ASP A 157 15.25 1.95 -9.56
CA ASP A 157 16.59 1.34 -9.67
C ASP A 157 17.24 1.14 -8.28
N ILE A 158 16.45 0.70 -7.30
CA ILE A 158 16.85 0.39 -5.93
C ILE A 158 16.80 -1.13 -5.72
N THR A 159 17.93 -1.71 -5.28
CA THR A 159 17.98 -3.13 -4.93
C THR A 159 17.22 -3.39 -3.62
N ASN A 160 16.27 -4.33 -3.65
CA ASN A 160 15.65 -4.79 -2.41
C ASN A 160 16.64 -5.67 -1.64
N ALA A 161 16.85 -5.36 -0.37
CA ALA A 161 17.70 -6.16 0.51
C ALA A 161 17.04 -7.51 0.90
N TRP A 162 15.72 -7.61 0.82
CA TRP A 162 15.01 -8.85 1.02
C TRP A 162 14.94 -9.64 -0.30
N THR A 163 15.60 -10.79 -0.33
CA THR A 163 15.62 -11.71 -1.48
C THR A 163 14.94 -13.04 -1.18
N GLY A 164 14.40 -13.20 0.02
CA GLY A 164 13.67 -14.39 0.43
C GLY A 164 12.30 -14.54 -0.24
N PRO A 165 11.63 -15.67 0.01
CA PRO A 165 10.31 -15.92 -0.54
C PRO A 165 9.27 -14.94 0.02
N THR A 166 8.20 -14.74 -0.77
CA THR A 166 7.03 -13.94 -0.40
C THR A 166 5.77 -14.75 -0.71
N ASP A 167 4.68 -14.41 -0.05
CA ASP A 167 3.36 -14.97 -0.35
C ASP A 167 2.74 -14.34 -1.62
N SER A 168 1.49 -14.70 -1.91
CA SER A 168 0.73 -14.15 -3.04
C SER A 168 0.46 -12.64 -2.95
N TRP A 169 0.67 -12.03 -1.79
CA TRP A 169 0.53 -10.58 -1.56
C TRP A 169 1.86 -9.84 -1.66
N GLY A 170 2.96 -10.56 -1.95
CA GLY A 170 4.28 -9.99 -2.12
C GLY A 170 4.98 -9.62 -0.82
N PHE A 171 4.65 -10.25 0.31
CA PHE A 171 5.39 -10.07 1.57
C PHE A 171 5.70 -11.41 2.25
N ALA A 172 6.68 -11.39 3.15
CA ALA A 172 6.92 -12.45 4.13
C ALA A 172 6.54 -11.94 5.53
N MET A 173 5.81 -12.76 6.29
CA MET A 173 5.60 -12.54 7.72
C MET A 173 6.67 -13.30 8.49
N MET A 174 7.44 -12.62 9.34
CA MET A 174 8.56 -13.24 10.05
C MET A 174 8.78 -12.62 11.44
N GLY A 175 9.59 -13.27 12.25
CA GLY A 175 10.08 -12.70 13.49
C GLY A 175 11.03 -11.52 13.23
N ILE A 176 11.04 -10.53 14.12
CA ILE A 176 11.92 -9.36 13.98
C ILE A 176 13.41 -9.78 13.93
N GLU A 177 13.78 -10.87 14.62
CA GLU A 177 15.14 -11.43 14.61
C GLU A 177 15.62 -11.87 13.23
N GLU A 178 14.70 -12.27 12.36
CA GLU A 178 15.05 -12.69 11.01
C GLU A 178 15.53 -11.53 10.12
N LEU A 179 15.28 -10.28 10.53
CA LEU A 179 15.85 -9.10 9.88
C LEU A 179 17.40 -9.06 9.93
N VAL A 180 18.03 -9.91 10.76
CA VAL A 180 19.49 -10.09 10.71
C VAL A 180 19.98 -10.47 9.29
N ALA A 181 19.14 -11.15 8.51
CA ALA A 181 19.46 -11.60 7.15
C ALA A 181 19.69 -10.45 6.16
N ILE A 182 19.14 -9.25 6.41
CA ILE A 182 19.38 -8.08 5.55
C ILE A 182 20.65 -7.30 5.92
N GLY A 183 21.36 -7.70 7.00
CA GLY A 183 22.59 -7.05 7.44
C GLY A 183 22.40 -5.57 7.80
N GLU A 184 23.31 -4.73 7.31
CA GLU A 184 23.29 -3.27 7.53
C GLU A 184 22.48 -2.51 6.47
N ALA A 185 21.71 -3.20 5.64
CA ALA A 185 20.88 -2.56 4.63
C ALA A 185 19.95 -1.52 5.25
N ARG A 186 19.56 -0.53 4.46
CA ARG A 186 18.59 0.47 4.91
C ARG A 186 17.21 -0.16 5.09
N VAL A 187 16.57 0.11 6.21
CA VAL A 187 15.20 -0.32 6.49
C VAL A 187 14.26 0.88 6.42
N VAL A 188 13.28 0.79 5.57
CA VAL A 188 12.16 1.74 5.52
C VAL A 188 10.95 1.09 6.19
N SER A 189 10.61 1.58 7.37
CA SER A 189 9.44 1.17 8.13
C SER A 189 8.23 2.02 7.75
N LEU A 190 7.12 1.40 7.42
CA LEU A 190 5.86 2.08 7.11
C LEU A 190 5.08 2.38 8.38
N ASP A 191 4.65 3.63 8.58
CA ASP A 191 3.63 3.97 9.57
C ASP A 191 2.23 3.48 9.10
N PRO A 192 1.27 3.33 10.02
CA PRO A 192 1.37 3.58 11.45
C PRO A 192 1.98 2.38 12.21
N ILE A 193 2.89 2.67 13.11
CA ILE A 193 3.28 1.73 14.14
C ILE A 193 2.44 2.05 15.38
N PRO A 194 1.61 1.11 15.88
CA PRO A 194 0.81 1.37 17.07
C PRO A 194 1.68 1.82 18.24
N PRO A 195 1.28 2.82 19.06
CA PRO A 195 2.14 3.39 20.09
C PRO A 195 2.69 2.35 21.09
N HIS A 196 1.87 1.37 21.46
CA HIS A 196 2.29 0.30 22.38
C HIS A 196 3.32 -0.65 21.74
N VAL A 197 3.24 -0.88 20.43
CA VAL A 197 4.21 -1.67 19.65
C VAL A 197 5.52 -0.89 19.57
N LYS A 198 5.47 0.39 19.25
CA LYS A 198 6.64 1.27 19.16
C LYS A 198 7.44 1.27 20.47
N ILE A 199 6.76 1.47 21.61
CA ILE A 199 7.40 1.46 22.93
C ILE A 199 8.11 0.11 23.20
N ARG A 200 7.46 -1.01 22.88
CA ARG A 200 8.05 -2.35 23.11
C ARG A 200 9.24 -2.61 22.20
N ILE A 201 9.16 -2.21 20.94
CA ILE A 201 10.28 -2.34 20.00
C ILE A 201 11.47 -1.50 20.47
N GLU A 202 11.26 -0.26 20.87
CA GLU A 202 12.32 0.62 21.39
C GLU A 202 12.99 0.07 22.65
N GLN A 203 12.27 -0.69 23.47
CA GLN A 203 12.80 -1.36 24.67
C GLN A 203 13.38 -2.76 24.39
N SER A 204 13.22 -3.28 23.18
CA SER A 204 13.67 -4.62 22.82
C SER A 204 15.19 -4.66 22.60
N SER A 205 15.87 -5.46 23.43
CA SER A 205 17.29 -5.74 23.23
C SER A 205 17.56 -6.48 21.91
N LEU A 206 16.60 -7.28 21.44
CA LEU A 206 16.67 -7.97 20.16
C LEU A 206 16.68 -6.95 19.01
N TRP A 207 15.75 -6.00 19.00
CA TRP A 207 15.70 -4.92 18.02
C TRP A 207 16.98 -4.08 18.03
N ALA A 208 17.40 -3.63 19.21
CA ALA A 208 18.62 -2.83 19.39
C ALA A 208 19.91 -3.53 18.91
N ASN A 209 19.91 -4.86 18.83
CA ASN A 209 21.06 -5.65 18.38
C ASN A 209 21.04 -6.00 16.90
N LEU A 210 19.98 -5.67 16.15
CA LEU A 210 19.96 -5.86 14.69
C LEU A 210 21.05 -5.01 14.02
N PRO A 211 21.77 -5.54 13.02
CA PRO A 211 22.82 -4.80 12.32
C PRO A 211 22.33 -3.46 11.72
N CYS A 212 21.19 -3.46 11.06
CA CYS A 212 20.56 -2.25 10.49
C CYS A 212 20.23 -1.18 11.55
N VAL A 213 19.81 -1.59 12.76
CA VAL A 213 19.50 -0.68 13.87
C VAL A 213 20.78 -0.09 14.46
N LYS A 214 21.80 -0.93 14.71
CA LYS A 214 23.13 -0.48 15.19
C LYS A 214 23.81 0.47 14.22
N ALA A 215 23.62 0.26 12.92
CA ALA A 215 24.16 1.14 11.89
C ALA A 215 23.36 2.46 11.75
N GLY A 216 22.23 2.63 12.46
CA GLY A 216 21.36 3.80 12.32
C GLY A 216 20.60 3.85 10.97
N ASN A 217 20.47 2.73 10.31
CA ASN A 217 19.92 2.61 8.96
C ASN A 217 18.39 2.34 8.93
N VAL A 218 17.69 2.69 9.99
CA VAL A 218 16.22 2.55 10.04
C VAL A 218 15.56 3.91 9.95
N VAL A 219 14.67 4.07 8.98
CA VAL A 219 13.86 5.28 8.80
C VAL A 219 12.39 4.90 8.76
N THR A 220 11.54 5.69 9.42
CA THR A 220 10.09 5.54 9.33
C THR A 220 9.53 6.58 8.36
N ILE A 221 8.68 6.16 7.44
CA ILE A 221 7.98 7.04 6.50
C ILE A 221 6.48 7.08 6.84
N PRO A 222 5.79 8.18 6.48
CA PRO A 222 4.34 8.29 6.67
C PRO A 222 3.57 7.14 5.99
N PRO A 223 2.29 6.93 6.38
CA PRO A 223 1.51 5.80 5.88
C PRO A 223 1.47 5.71 4.36
N VAL A 224 1.76 4.51 3.87
CA VAL A 224 1.58 4.09 2.48
C VAL A 224 0.88 2.76 2.48
N TRP A 225 -0.27 2.66 1.83
CA TRP A 225 -0.99 1.40 1.74
C TRP A 225 -0.30 0.45 0.76
N PRO A 226 0.32 -0.66 1.23
CA PRO A 226 1.11 -1.52 0.35
C PRO A 226 0.26 -2.27 -0.68
N PHE A 227 -1.02 -2.42 -0.42
CA PHE A 227 -2.01 -3.06 -1.30
C PHE A 227 -2.85 -2.03 -2.08
N GLY A 228 -2.36 -0.81 -2.21
CA GLY A 228 -2.99 0.26 -2.97
C GLY A 228 -2.65 0.21 -4.47
N GLY A 229 -3.12 1.23 -5.18
CA GLY A 229 -2.84 1.40 -6.61
C GLY A 229 -1.81 2.49 -6.87
N LEU A 230 -1.99 3.20 -8.01
CA LEU A 230 -1.05 4.21 -8.49
C LEU A 230 -0.80 5.35 -7.48
N ALA A 231 -1.83 5.77 -6.74
CA ALA A 231 -1.67 6.79 -5.69
C ALA A 231 -0.70 6.35 -4.58
N SER A 232 -0.76 5.06 -4.18
CA SER A 232 0.19 4.49 -3.21
C SER A 232 1.59 4.39 -3.79
N ALA A 233 1.73 3.98 -5.04
CA ALA A 233 3.02 3.90 -5.74
C ALA A 233 3.70 5.28 -5.83
N ALA A 234 2.98 6.30 -6.27
CA ALA A 234 3.49 7.68 -6.35
C ALA A 234 3.91 8.22 -4.98
N ARG A 235 3.06 7.97 -3.95
CA ARG A 235 3.35 8.41 -2.58
C ARG A 235 4.60 7.72 -2.02
N PHE A 236 4.75 6.42 -2.22
CA PHE A 236 5.94 5.68 -1.79
C PHE A 236 7.21 6.20 -2.48
N ALA A 237 7.18 6.34 -3.80
CA ALA A 237 8.31 6.89 -4.55
C ALA A 237 8.67 8.31 -4.09
N SER A 238 7.68 9.16 -3.83
CA SER A 238 7.90 10.52 -3.32
C SER A 238 8.60 10.53 -1.98
N PHE A 239 8.21 9.67 -1.03
CA PHE A 239 8.89 9.58 0.27
C PHE A 239 10.31 9.05 0.14
N LEU A 240 10.55 8.02 -0.67
CA LEU A 240 11.90 7.51 -0.90
C LEU A 240 12.83 8.57 -1.52
N GLY A 241 12.30 9.43 -2.39
CA GLY A 241 13.08 10.54 -2.97
C GLY A 241 13.43 11.67 -1.99
N GLN A 242 12.97 11.60 -0.73
CA GLN A 242 13.23 12.60 0.33
C GLN A 242 14.13 12.05 1.45
N VAL A 243 14.33 10.77 1.54
CA VAL A 243 15.15 10.06 2.54
C VAL A 243 16.38 9.47 1.86
#